data_ffa914bfd398bc50336be5ceb0b34151
#
_entry.id   ffa914bfd398bc50336be5ceb0b34151
#
_cell.length_a   1.000
_cell.length_b   1.000
_cell.length_c   1.000
_cell.angle_alpha   90.00
_cell.angle_beta   90.00
_cell.angle_gamma   90.00
#
_symmetry.space_group_name_H-M   'P 1'
#
loop_
_entity.id
_entity.type
_entity.pdbx_description
1 polymer ?
#
loop_
_entity_poly.entity_id
_entity_poly.type
_entity_poly.pdbx_seq_one_letter_code
_entity_poly.pdbx_strand_id
1 'polypeptide(L)'
;MATKREPPVRFGAYMVEMKETWSVLKWVWQELIGAEGKKWSLWMSLATVFMMSLFTLQPLVFSWMVNAIRDERLQALMTAGAALISAALCHHGVSAVQALCREHAWNRSMYHLQGRINELFCEKSLGQHSAEGSNLNFTSLDRAKSRVETVQQMLLFETSSIVSGLMLSYILLFTLGWQIGLVATVLIIVHVLWSLYLNYHVAKTTAPIEKEFRAYGRQLNERWEKIARVKTSGKTGSEHVRLEQWFNRILLDDERFWFWFIRQAAKRDVVALLVRFAVIVYGTSLVYDGQWQIGALIPLYNWITAVTENLWYIGHAERRLNQQVPYIRSMRAALSTTPDFLEEVGERLTHTDPIRVRFSDIGLSYSDTPERHYPILRGISFDIEPGEKVALIGSSGAGKTSIMKLLLRYMDPTNGEIRVNGSALKDVALSTWMERVGYIPQQPQVFDGTIRYNLTFGLSAERQATITDDEIWQVMRELQIDFGERLTLGLDTLVGKDGVKLSGGQAQRLMIGAAVIKQPIFMVIDEATSSLDSSTERLVQQGLERVLSGPVGAIIVAHRLSTVRTICNRFIVLRPLEEVELGGSQIEAEARTLEELYVISPTFRRLADDQHLAL
;
A
#
# COMPACT_ATOMS: atom_id res chain seq x y z
N MET A 1 25.93 -11.96 17.42
CA MET A 1 24.82 -12.83 17.82
C MET A 1 24.55 -13.79 16.68
N ALA A 2 24.77 -15.08 16.87
CA ALA A 2 24.50 -16.11 15.87
C ALA A 2 22.97 -16.22 15.73
N THR A 3 22.44 -15.78 14.60
CA THR A 3 21.03 -15.99 14.26
C THR A 3 20.76 -17.49 14.19
N LYS A 4 19.88 -18.02 15.04
CA LYS A 4 19.34 -19.37 14.92
C LYS A 4 18.87 -19.53 13.47
N ARG A 5 19.54 -20.41 12.70
CA ARG A 5 19.09 -20.79 11.36
C ARG A 5 17.71 -21.43 11.52
N GLU A 6 16.70 -20.81 10.91
CA GLU A 6 15.37 -21.42 10.82
C GLU A 6 15.51 -22.80 10.13
N PRO A 7 14.70 -23.80 10.50
CA PRO A 7 14.77 -25.12 9.88
C PRO A 7 14.52 -24.99 8.37
N PRO A 8 15.23 -25.81 7.56
CA PRO A 8 15.10 -25.73 6.11
C PRO A 8 13.66 -26.00 5.67
N VAL A 9 13.17 -25.22 4.71
CA VAL A 9 11.84 -25.39 4.11
C VAL A 9 11.67 -26.85 3.65
N ARG A 10 10.68 -27.55 4.19
CA ARG A 10 10.35 -28.92 3.77
C ARG A 10 9.57 -28.86 2.44
N PHE A 11 9.65 -29.90 1.62
CA PHE A 11 8.92 -29.97 0.34
C PHE A 11 7.39 -29.76 0.52
N GLY A 12 6.82 -30.27 1.61
CA GLY A 12 5.43 -30.02 1.96
C GLY A 12 5.11 -28.53 2.18
N ALA A 13 6.03 -27.77 2.80
CA ALA A 13 5.86 -26.32 2.97
C ALA A 13 5.93 -25.57 1.62
N TYR A 14 6.82 -25.97 0.71
CA TYR A 14 6.86 -25.44 -0.65
C TYR A 14 5.54 -25.68 -1.43
N MET A 15 4.95 -26.86 -1.30
CA MET A 15 3.64 -27.16 -1.91
C MET A 15 2.50 -26.31 -1.32
N VAL A 16 2.56 -25.99 -0.03
CA VAL A 16 1.62 -25.07 0.62
C VAL A 16 1.82 -23.66 0.06
N GLU A 17 3.05 -23.20 -0.07
CA GLU A 17 3.37 -21.88 -0.64
C GLU A 17 2.91 -21.76 -2.11
N MET A 18 3.05 -22.81 -2.91
CA MET A 18 2.48 -22.86 -4.28
C MET A 18 0.95 -22.72 -4.29
N LYS A 19 0.25 -23.41 -3.37
CA LYS A 19 -1.20 -23.28 -3.24
C LYS A 19 -1.61 -21.85 -2.84
N GLU A 20 -0.86 -21.24 -1.94
CA GLU A 20 -1.07 -19.84 -1.56
C GLU A 20 -0.82 -18.89 -2.73
N THR A 21 0.28 -19.09 -3.48
CA THR A 21 0.57 -18.32 -4.69
C THR A 21 -0.61 -18.40 -5.67
N TRP A 22 -1.11 -19.60 -5.92
CA TRP A 22 -2.29 -19.79 -6.77
C TRP A 22 -3.54 -19.08 -6.22
N SER A 23 -3.76 -19.14 -4.90
CA SER A 23 -4.86 -18.42 -4.23
C SER A 23 -4.74 -16.90 -4.43
N VAL A 24 -3.53 -16.35 -4.33
CA VAL A 24 -3.28 -14.92 -4.56
C VAL A 24 -3.53 -14.54 -6.01
N LEU A 25 -3.05 -15.34 -6.98
CA LEU A 25 -3.29 -15.09 -8.40
C LEU A 25 -4.78 -15.15 -8.76
N LYS A 26 -5.51 -16.12 -8.19
CA LYS A 26 -6.96 -16.23 -8.34
C LYS A 26 -7.66 -15.00 -7.76
N TRP A 27 -7.23 -14.52 -6.61
CA TRP A 27 -7.76 -13.32 -5.98
C TRP A 27 -7.48 -12.07 -6.83
N VAL A 28 -6.26 -11.91 -7.37
CA VAL A 28 -5.93 -10.82 -8.32
C VAL A 28 -6.88 -10.82 -9.51
N TRP A 29 -7.11 -11.99 -10.10
CA TRP A 29 -8.05 -12.14 -11.22
C TRP A 29 -9.49 -11.80 -10.84
N GLN A 30 -9.94 -12.23 -9.67
CA GLN A 30 -11.33 -12.05 -9.23
C GLN A 30 -11.64 -10.63 -8.82
N GLU A 31 -10.76 -10.01 -8.01
CA GLU A 31 -11.01 -8.74 -7.31
C GLU A 31 -10.35 -7.52 -7.96
N LEU A 32 -9.15 -7.69 -8.55
CA LEU A 32 -8.39 -6.55 -9.05
C LEU A 32 -8.54 -6.32 -10.55
N ILE A 33 -8.96 -7.34 -11.31
CA ILE A 33 -9.27 -7.19 -12.73
C ILE A 33 -10.78 -7.04 -12.88
N GLY A 34 -11.27 -5.82 -13.07
CA GLY A 34 -12.70 -5.52 -13.21
C GLY A 34 -13.36 -6.25 -14.38
N ALA A 35 -14.68 -6.24 -14.43
CA ALA A 35 -15.47 -6.95 -15.45
C ALA A 35 -15.05 -6.60 -16.89
N GLU A 36 -14.86 -5.32 -17.18
CA GLU A 36 -14.38 -4.85 -18.48
C GLU A 36 -12.95 -5.32 -18.79
N GLY A 37 -12.05 -5.29 -17.80
CA GLY A 37 -10.71 -5.84 -17.95
C GLY A 37 -10.71 -7.33 -18.27
N LYS A 38 -11.55 -8.13 -17.61
CA LYS A 38 -11.74 -9.56 -17.88
C LYS A 38 -12.26 -9.83 -19.29
N LYS A 39 -13.25 -9.05 -19.75
CA LYS A 39 -13.82 -9.13 -21.10
C LYS A 39 -12.74 -8.93 -22.17
N TRP A 40 -11.98 -7.85 -22.06
CA TRP A 40 -10.90 -7.55 -23.02
C TRP A 40 -9.74 -8.54 -22.93
N SER A 41 -9.43 -9.06 -21.73
CA SER A 41 -8.44 -10.12 -21.54
C SER A 41 -8.87 -11.42 -22.24
N LEU A 42 -10.17 -11.76 -22.23
CA LEU A 42 -10.69 -12.91 -22.95
C LEU A 42 -10.52 -12.75 -24.48
N TRP A 43 -10.92 -11.61 -25.03
CA TRP A 43 -10.74 -11.32 -26.46
C TRP A 43 -9.27 -11.34 -26.87
N MET A 44 -8.40 -10.77 -26.06
CA MET A 44 -6.96 -10.82 -26.26
C MET A 44 -6.45 -12.27 -26.25
N SER A 45 -6.88 -13.11 -25.29
CA SER A 45 -6.47 -14.51 -25.22
C SER A 45 -6.94 -15.30 -26.44
N LEU A 46 -8.17 -15.08 -26.90
CA LEU A 46 -8.69 -15.70 -28.13
C LEU A 46 -7.86 -15.27 -29.36
N ALA A 47 -7.56 -13.98 -29.49
CA ALA A 47 -6.69 -13.47 -30.56
C ALA A 47 -5.29 -14.08 -30.47
N THR A 48 -4.73 -14.23 -29.27
CA THR A 48 -3.42 -14.86 -29.05
C THR A 48 -3.43 -16.34 -29.48
N VAL A 49 -4.43 -17.12 -29.09
CA VAL A 49 -4.54 -18.53 -29.51
C VAL A 49 -4.64 -18.63 -31.03
N PHE A 50 -5.46 -17.78 -31.66
CA PHE A 50 -5.60 -17.78 -33.10
C PHE A 50 -4.30 -17.37 -33.81
N MET A 51 -3.62 -16.32 -33.33
CA MET A 51 -2.33 -15.88 -33.83
C MET A 51 -1.26 -16.98 -33.70
N MET A 52 -1.20 -17.65 -32.54
CA MET A 52 -0.28 -18.77 -32.31
C MET A 52 -0.62 -19.98 -33.18
N SER A 53 -1.89 -20.21 -33.48
CA SER A 53 -2.31 -21.29 -34.40
C SER A 53 -1.79 -21.02 -35.81
N LEU A 54 -1.94 -19.79 -36.32
CA LEU A 54 -1.41 -19.40 -37.63
C LEU A 54 0.12 -19.57 -37.69
N PHE A 55 0.81 -19.12 -36.64
CA PHE A 55 2.27 -19.23 -36.56
C PHE A 55 2.76 -20.68 -36.49
N THR A 56 2.11 -21.52 -35.68
CA THR A 56 2.50 -22.92 -35.47
C THR A 56 2.15 -23.81 -36.69
N LEU A 57 1.18 -23.41 -37.52
CA LEU A 57 0.82 -24.12 -38.75
C LEU A 57 1.69 -23.71 -39.96
N GLN A 58 2.37 -22.59 -39.92
CA GLN A 58 3.26 -22.11 -41.00
C GLN A 58 4.25 -23.19 -41.49
N PRO A 59 4.94 -23.98 -40.64
CA PRO A 59 5.83 -25.03 -41.10
C PRO A 59 5.20 -26.10 -42.01
N LEU A 60 3.87 -26.34 -41.91
CA LEU A 60 3.18 -27.25 -42.84
C LEU A 60 3.13 -26.66 -44.26
N VAL A 61 2.92 -25.35 -44.37
CA VAL A 61 2.89 -24.69 -45.67
C VAL A 61 4.30 -24.74 -46.31
N PHE A 62 5.34 -24.51 -45.49
CA PHE A 62 6.73 -24.68 -45.95
C PHE A 62 7.03 -26.12 -46.37
N SER A 63 6.57 -27.10 -45.60
CA SER A 63 6.68 -28.52 -45.95
C SER A 63 6.03 -28.81 -47.32
N TRP A 64 4.82 -28.26 -47.53
CA TRP A 64 4.14 -28.39 -48.80
C TRP A 64 4.89 -27.77 -49.96
N MET A 65 5.48 -26.57 -49.78
CA MET A 65 6.36 -25.92 -50.79
C MET A 65 7.55 -26.77 -51.15
N VAL A 66 8.28 -27.31 -50.17
CA VAL A 66 9.46 -28.15 -50.39
C VAL A 66 9.10 -29.42 -51.14
N ASN A 67 7.99 -30.07 -50.82
CA ASN A 67 7.50 -31.25 -51.53
C ASN A 67 7.05 -30.92 -52.96
N ALA A 68 6.40 -29.75 -53.16
CA ALA A 68 6.01 -29.29 -54.52
C ALA A 68 7.23 -29.00 -55.41
N ILE A 69 8.32 -28.46 -54.84
CA ILE A 69 9.59 -28.27 -55.59
C ILE A 69 10.18 -29.62 -55.98
N ARG A 70 10.24 -30.58 -55.07
CA ARG A 70 10.75 -31.92 -55.33
C ARG A 70 9.96 -32.65 -56.43
N ASP A 71 8.63 -32.50 -56.41
CA ASP A 71 7.72 -33.16 -57.36
C ASP A 71 7.52 -32.34 -58.67
N GLU A 72 8.30 -31.21 -58.86
CA GLU A 72 8.24 -30.31 -60.01
C GLU A 72 6.84 -29.73 -60.31
N ARG A 73 5.99 -29.56 -59.25
CA ARG A 73 4.59 -29.12 -59.36
C ARG A 73 4.49 -27.60 -59.20
N LEU A 74 4.70 -26.81 -60.27
CA LEU A 74 4.67 -25.35 -60.23
C LEU A 74 3.35 -24.79 -59.65
N GLN A 75 2.20 -25.36 -60.03
CA GLN A 75 0.92 -24.89 -59.54
C GLN A 75 0.77 -25.09 -58.02
N ALA A 76 1.23 -26.23 -57.46
CA ALA A 76 1.24 -26.48 -56.01
C ALA A 76 2.18 -25.51 -55.27
N LEU A 77 3.33 -25.17 -55.90
CA LEU A 77 4.26 -24.19 -55.32
C LEU A 77 3.63 -22.79 -55.26
N MET A 78 2.96 -22.34 -56.33
CA MET A 78 2.29 -21.03 -56.36
C MET A 78 1.12 -20.98 -55.34
N THR A 79 0.32 -22.03 -55.18
CA THR A 79 -0.74 -22.07 -54.18
C THR A 79 -0.22 -22.10 -52.77
N ALA A 80 0.86 -22.81 -52.48
CA ALA A 80 1.54 -22.77 -51.18
C ALA A 80 2.14 -21.40 -50.86
N GLY A 81 2.77 -20.73 -51.85
CA GLY A 81 3.26 -19.36 -51.72
C GLY A 81 2.14 -18.35 -51.40
N ALA A 82 0.99 -18.46 -52.15
CA ALA A 82 -0.16 -17.61 -51.86
C ALA A 82 -0.75 -17.87 -50.45
N ALA A 83 -0.83 -19.15 -50.03
CA ALA A 83 -1.26 -19.51 -48.65
C ALA A 83 -0.32 -18.94 -47.59
N LEU A 84 0.99 -18.95 -47.81
CA LEU A 84 1.96 -18.39 -46.89
C LEU A 84 1.80 -16.87 -46.74
N ILE A 85 1.65 -16.15 -47.85
CA ILE A 85 1.42 -14.70 -47.83
C ILE A 85 0.11 -14.38 -47.12
N SER A 86 -0.97 -15.12 -47.41
CA SER A 86 -2.26 -14.92 -46.78
C SER A 86 -2.21 -15.19 -45.26
N ALA A 87 -1.53 -16.26 -44.85
CA ALA A 87 -1.34 -16.58 -43.44
C ALA A 87 -0.51 -15.49 -42.72
N ALA A 88 0.54 -14.95 -43.38
CA ALA A 88 1.35 -13.88 -42.82
C ALA A 88 0.55 -12.57 -42.66
N LEU A 89 -0.23 -12.17 -43.69
CA LEU A 89 -1.11 -10.99 -43.60
C LEU A 89 -2.17 -11.15 -42.52
N CYS A 90 -2.79 -12.32 -42.42
CA CYS A 90 -3.76 -12.64 -41.37
C CYS A 90 -3.11 -12.58 -39.99
N HIS A 91 -1.92 -13.17 -39.83
CA HIS A 91 -1.16 -13.13 -38.58
C HIS A 91 -0.88 -11.67 -38.14
N HIS A 92 -0.42 -10.81 -39.04
CA HIS A 92 -0.18 -9.40 -38.71
C HIS A 92 -1.46 -8.63 -38.39
N GLY A 93 -2.56 -8.89 -39.11
CA GLY A 93 -3.86 -8.30 -38.81
C GLY A 93 -4.38 -8.71 -37.42
N VAL A 94 -4.30 -10.00 -37.10
CA VAL A 94 -4.69 -10.50 -35.77
C VAL A 94 -3.78 -10.00 -34.66
N SER A 95 -2.48 -9.88 -34.93
CA SER A 95 -1.50 -9.29 -34.00
C SER A 95 -1.86 -7.84 -33.65
N ALA A 96 -2.30 -7.05 -34.62
CA ALA A 96 -2.79 -5.69 -34.38
C ALA A 96 -4.05 -5.67 -33.50
N VAL A 97 -5.02 -6.55 -33.79
CA VAL A 97 -6.23 -6.69 -32.96
C VAL A 97 -5.86 -7.14 -31.53
N GLN A 98 -4.97 -8.11 -31.40
CA GLN A 98 -4.50 -8.58 -30.11
C GLN A 98 -3.83 -7.45 -29.30
N ALA A 99 -3.01 -6.61 -29.98
CA ALA A 99 -2.39 -5.46 -29.33
C ALA A 99 -3.43 -4.43 -28.84
N LEU A 100 -4.45 -4.12 -29.64
CA LEU A 100 -5.56 -3.25 -29.22
C LEU A 100 -6.32 -3.82 -28.02
N CYS A 101 -6.67 -5.11 -28.07
CA CYS A 101 -7.33 -5.78 -26.94
C CYS A 101 -6.46 -5.74 -25.67
N ARG A 102 -5.14 -5.90 -25.80
CA ARG A 102 -4.19 -5.81 -24.71
C ARG A 102 -4.20 -4.43 -24.06
N GLU A 103 -4.14 -3.36 -24.83
CA GLU A 103 -4.18 -1.98 -24.31
C GLU A 103 -5.51 -1.69 -23.59
N HIS A 104 -6.64 -2.15 -24.16
CA HIS A 104 -7.93 -2.02 -23.48
C HIS A 104 -8.00 -2.84 -22.18
N ALA A 105 -7.52 -4.08 -22.19
CA ALA A 105 -7.48 -4.92 -20.99
C ALA A 105 -6.63 -4.27 -19.89
N TRP A 106 -5.45 -3.75 -20.26
CA TRP A 106 -4.54 -3.06 -19.35
C TRP A 106 -5.19 -1.83 -18.74
N ASN A 107 -5.63 -0.87 -19.55
CA ASN A 107 -6.17 0.39 -19.07
C ASN A 107 -7.40 0.20 -18.19
N ARG A 108 -8.31 -0.73 -18.55
CA ARG A 108 -9.51 -1.01 -17.74
C ARG A 108 -9.18 -1.70 -16.42
N SER A 109 -8.19 -2.58 -16.42
CA SER A 109 -7.71 -3.21 -15.18
C SER A 109 -7.03 -2.21 -14.26
N MET A 110 -6.20 -1.30 -14.81
CA MET A 110 -5.53 -0.25 -14.03
C MET A 110 -6.54 0.73 -13.43
N TYR A 111 -7.53 1.14 -14.18
CA TYR A 111 -8.61 1.99 -13.67
C TYR A 111 -9.34 1.34 -12.49
N HIS A 112 -9.69 0.06 -12.61
CA HIS A 112 -10.36 -0.68 -11.55
C HIS A 112 -9.46 -0.85 -10.31
N LEU A 113 -8.19 -1.23 -10.50
CA LEU A 113 -7.21 -1.37 -9.42
C LEU A 113 -7.02 -0.05 -8.66
N GLN A 114 -6.88 1.08 -9.39
CA GLN A 114 -6.75 2.39 -8.76
C GLN A 114 -8.02 2.77 -7.99
N GLY A 115 -9.20 2.46 -8.53
CA GLY A 115 -10.47 2.64 -7.83
C GLY A 115 -10.51 1.90 -6.50
N ARG A 116 -10.12 0.61 -6.49
CA ARG A 116 -10.05 -0.20 -5.25
C ARG A 116 -9.06 0.36 -4.23
N ILE A 117 -7.93 0.91 -4.67
CA ILE A 117 -6.97 1.56 -3.77
C ILE A 117 -7.55 2.86 -3.20
N ASN A 118 -8.26 3.65 -4.01
CA ASN A 118 -8.90 4.88 -3.55
C ASN A 118 -10.04 4.59 -2.55
N GLU A 119 -10.81 3.51 -2.78
CA GLU A 119 -11.84 3.04 -1.83
C GLU A 119 -11.23 2.72 -0.47
N LEU A 120 -10.06 2.07 -0.42
CA LEU A 120 -9.35 1.80 0.84
C LEU A 120 -9.08 3.07 1.64
N PHE A 121 -8.68 4.15 0.95
CA PHE A 121 -8.40 5.42 1.58
C PHE A 121 -9.64 6.02 2.24
N CYS A 122 -10.82 5.88 1.59
CA CYS A 122 -12.08 6.45 2.09
C CYS A 122 -12.80 5.54 3.10
N GLU A 123 -12.66 4.22 2.98
CA GLU A 123 -13.44 3.26 3.80
C GLU A 123 -12.81 2.96 5.16
N LYS A 124 -11.48 3.11 5.29
CA LYS A 124 -10.78 2.71 6.53
C LYS A 124 -10.76 3.84 7.54
N SER A 125 -10.94 3.49 8.82
CA SER A 125 -10.87 4.44 9.91
C SER A 125 -9.48 5.09 10.03
N LEU A 126 -9.42 6.29 10.57
CA LEU A 126 -8.16 7.00 10.81
C LEU A 126 -7.25 6.22 11.80
N GLY A 127 -7.84 5.45 12.72
CA GLY A 127 -7.11 4.54 13.60
C GLY A 127 -6.41 3.43 12.83
N GLN A 128 -7.09 2.82 11.85
CA GLN A 128 -6.52 1.79 10.98
C GLN A 128 -5.35 2.34 10.12
N HIS A 129 -5.47 3.57 9.62
CA HIS A 129 -4.38 4.24 8.90
C HIS A 129 -3.19 4.58 9.79
N SER A 130 -3.43 4.91 11.06
CA SER A 130 -2.39 5.37 12.01
C SER A 130 -1.74 4.22 12.80
N ALA A 131 -2.27 2.99 12.70
CA ALA A 131 -1.75 1.84 13.45
C ALA A 131 -0.31 1.51 13.04
N GLU A 132 0.58 1.30 14.01
CA GLU A 132 1.94 0.87 13.77
C GLU A 132 1.96 -0.49 13.05
N GLY A 133 2.74 -0.59 11.97
CA GLY A 133 2.80 -1.80 11.14
C GLY A 133 1.60 -2.01 10.21
N SER A 134 0.70 -1.04 10.09
CA SER A 134 -0.43 -1.10 9.18
C SER A 134 0.02 -1.35 7.74
N ASN A 135 -0.64 -2.29 7.07
CA ASN A 135 -0.49 -2.52 5.64
C ASN A 135 -1.10 -1.39 4.79
N LEU A 136 -1.82 -0.45 5.41
CA LEU A 136 -2.45 0.72 4.78
C LEU A 136 -1.46 1.88 4.51
N ASN A 137 -0.16 1.61 4.51
CA ASN A 137 0.85 2.59 4.16
C ASN A 137 0.91 2.76 2.63
N PHE A 138 0.78 4.00 2.15
CA PHE A 138 0.81 4.34 0.72
C PHE A 138 2.02 3.73 -0.01
N THR A 139 3.23 3.80 0.56
CA THR A 139 4.45 3.24 -0.05
C THR A 139 4.34 1.72 -0.25
N SER A 140 3.72 1.00 0.68
CA SER A 140 3.50 -0.44 0.58
C SER A 140 2.45 -0.78 -0.46
N LEU A 141 1.36 0.00 -0.54
CA LEU A 141 0.29 -0.15 -1.52
C LEU A 141 0.76 0.17 -2.93
N ASP A 142 1.53 1.24 -3.12
CA ASP A 142 2.10 1.64 -4.40
C ASP A 142 3.10 0.61 -4.94
N ARG A 143 3.98 0.09 -4.08
CA ARG A 143 4.84 -1.05 -4.42
C ARG A 143 4.01 -2.28 -4.81
N ALA A 144 2.98 -2.61 -4.07
CA ALA A 144 2.13 -3.75 -4.36
C ALA A 144 1.35 -3.55 -5.67
N LYS A 145 0.86 -2.33 -5.96
CA LYS A 145 0.26 -1.96 -7.26
C LYS A 145 1.20 -2.29 -8.41
N SER A 146 2.43 -1.80 -8.38
CA SER A 146 3.45 -2.08 -9.40
C SER A 146 3.71 -3.59 -9.57
N ARG A 147 3.61 -4.40 -8.49
CA ARG A 147 3.75 -5.86 -8.55
C ARG A 147 2.52 -6.54 -9.14
N VAL A 148 1.32 -6.05 -8.85
CA VAL A 148 0.08 -6.50 -9.51
C VAL A 148 0.16 -6.24 -11.01
N GLU A 149 0.60 -5.07 -11.43
CA GLU A 149 0.82 -4.71 -12.83
C GLU A 149 1.76 -5.72 -13.51
N THR A 150 2.91 -6.02 -12.89
CA THR A 150 3.87 -7.01 -13.40
C THR A 150 3.24 -8.40 -13.54
N VAL A 151 2.48 -8.84 -12.54
CA VAL A 151 1.79 -10.15 -12.57
C VAL A 151 0.71 -10.20 -13.65
N GLN A 152 -0.07 -9.15 -13.83
CA GLN A 152 -1.05 -9.06 -14.90
C GLN A 152 -0.37 -9.15 -16.26
N GLN A 153 0.72 -8.42 -16.48
CA GLN A 153 1.50 -8.48 -17.71
C GLN A 153 1.99 -9.89 -18.00
N MET A 154 2.56 -10.55 -16.99
CA MET A 154 3.06 -11.92 -17.14
C MET A 154 1.94 -12.92 -17.45
N LEU A 155 0.85 -12.91 -16.66
CA LEU A 155 -0.23 -13.89 -16.79
C LEU A 155 -1.02 -13.71 -18.08
N LEU A 156 -1.39 -12.48 -18.41
CA LEU A 156 -2.27 -12.21 -19.54
C LEU A 156 -1.52 -12.17 -20.87
N PHE A 157 -0.30 -11.62 -20.91
CA PHE A 157 0.37 -11.34 -22.17
C PHE A 157 1.45 -12.38 -22.49
N GLU A 158 2.35 -12.69 -21.55
CA GLU A 158 3.44 -13.62 -21.80
C GLU A 158 2.98 -15.08 -21.72
N THR A 159 2.32 -15.47 -20.62
CA THR A 159 1.96 -16.88 -20.35
C THR A 159 0.94 -17.43 -21.35
N SER A 160 -0.03 -16.62 -21.79
CA SER A 160 -1.03 -17.08 -22.75
C SER A 160 -0.41 -17.48 -24.09
N SER A 161 0.58 -16.74 -24.58
CA SER A 161 1.32 -17.03 -25.80
C SER A 161 2.18 -18.29 -25.68
N ILE A 162 2.92 -18.40 -24.58
CA ILE A 162 3.81 -19.53 -24.29
C ILE A 162 3.00 -20.83 -24.17
N VAL A 163 1.90 -20.82 -23.39
CA VAL A 163 1.07 -22.01 -23.19
C VAL A 163 0.38 -22.42 -24.49
N SER A 164 -0.17 -21.46 -25.24
CA SER A 164 -0.81 -21.77 -26.54
C SER A 164 0.17 -22.35 -27.53
N GLY A 165 1.37 -21.78 -27.66
CA GLY A 165 2.41 -22.28 -28.54
C GLY A 165 2.92 -23.68 -28.16
N LEU A 166 3.12 -23.92 -26.86
CA LEU A 166 3.51 -25.24 -26.34
C LEU A 166 2.45 -26.31 -26.64
N MET A 167 1.18 -26.03 -26.23
CA MET A 167 0.10 -27.00 -26.37
C MET A 167 -0.16 -27.36 -27.83
N LEU A 168 -0.17 -26.36 -28.70
CA LEU A 168 -0.43 -26.57 -30.13
C LEU A 168 0.72 -27.34 -30.79
N SER A 169 1.98 -26.95 -30.56
CA SER A 169 3.14 -27.67 -31.09
C SER A 169 3.21 -29.11 -30.57
N TYR A 170 2.88 -29.33 -29.30
CA TYR A 170 2.83 -30.66 -28.70
C TYR A 170 1.74 -31.55 -29.36
N ILE A 171 0.54 -31.03 -29.55
CA ILE A 171 -0.55 -31.76 -30.22
C ILE A 171 -0.17 -32.10 -31.67
N LEU A 172 0.42 -31.15 -32.39
CA LEU A 172 0.80 -31.33 -33.77
C LEU A 172 1.96 -32.35 -33.96
N LEU A 173 2.84 -32.54 -32.96
CA LEU A 173 3.86 -33.59 -33.02
C LEU A 173 3.25 -35.00 -33.10
N PHE A 174 2.07 -35.25 -32.50
CA PHE A 174 1.36 -36.53 -32.64
C PHE A 174 0.83 -36.77 -34.08
N THR A 175 0.56 -35.72 -34.83
CA THR A 175 0.10 -35.87 -36.23
C THR A 175 1.22 -36.33 -37.15
N LEU A 176 2.50 -36.09 -36.80
CA LEU A 176 3.65 -36.61 -37.54
C LEU A 176 3.94 -38.08 -37.20
N GLY A 177 3.75 -38.48 -35.95
CA GLY A 177 3.91 -39.84 -35.50
C GLY A 177 3.72 -39.99 -33.99
N TRP A 178 2.99 -41.02 -33.55
CA TRP A 178 2.70 -41.22 -32.14
C TRP A 178 3.97 -41.44 -31.30
N GLN A 179 5.04 -42.04 -31.88
CA GLN A 179 6.32 -42.24 -31.22
C GLN A 179 6.98 -40.90 -30.86
N ILE A 180 6.95 -39.91 -31.78
CA ILE A 180 7.50 -38.58 -31.58
C ILE A 180 6.70 -37.83 -30.51
N GLY A 181 5.36 -37.92 -30.56
CA GLY A 181 4.51 -37.37 -29.49
C GLY A 181 4.78 -37.97 -28.12
N LEU A 182 5.07 -39.27 -28.02
CA LEU A 182 5.43 -39.94 -26.78
C LEU A 182 6.77 -39.44 -26.23
N VAL A 183 7.79 -39.30 -27.10
CA VAL A 183 9.10 -38.75 -26.72
C VAL A 183 8.94 -37.31 -26.21
N ALA A 184 8.15 -36.50 -26.88
CA ALA A 184 7.83 -35.14 -26.42
C ALA A 184 7.12 -35.14 -25.05
N THR A 185 6.20 -36.10 -24.81
CA THR A 185 5.52 -36.26 -23.52
C THR A 185 6.50 -36.56 -22.40
N VAL A 186 7.40 -37.56 -22.62
CA VAL A 186 8.44 -37.88 -21.63
C VAL A 186 9.36 -36.69 -21.35
N LEU A 187 9.74 -35.96 -22.41
CA LEU A 187 10.55 -34.74 -22.26
C LEU A 187 9.85 -33.69 -21.41
N ILE A 188 8.55 -33.44 -21.68
CA ILE A 188 7.75 -32.48 -20.89
C ILE A 188 7.70 -32.90 -19.42
N ILE A 189 7.41 -34.16 -19.13
CA ILE A 189 7.35 -34.68 -17.75
C ILE A 189 8.68 -34.51 -17.05
N VAL A 190 9.79 -34.94 -17.66
CA VAL A 190 11.13 -34.81 -17.10
C VAL A 190 11.47 -33.34 -16.85
N HIS A 191 11.18 -32.46 -17.81
CA HIS A 191 11.44 -31.02 -17.69
C HIS A 191 10.65 -30.39 -16.55
N VAL A 192 9.36 -30.70 -16.42
CA VAL A 192 8.49 -30.19 -15.35
C VAL A 192 8.97 -30.69 -13.99
N LEU A 193 9.25 -31.98 -13.84
CA LEU A 193 9.77 -32.52 -12.58
C LEU A 193 11.11 -31.89 -12.19
N TRP A 194 12.01 -31.70 -13.16
CA TRP A 194 13.30 -31.03 -12.92
C TRP A 194 13.11 -29.56 -12.55
N SER A 195 12.21 -28.85 -13.22
CA SER A 195 11.87 -27.46 -12.88
C SER A 195 11.29 -27.34 -11.47
N LEU A 196 10.37 -28.22 -11.07
CA LEU A 196 9.85 -28.26 -9.70
C LEU A 196 10.97 -28.52 -8.65
N TYR A 197 11.90 -29.43 -8.96
CA TYR A 197 13.07 -29.65 -8.11
C TYR A 197 13.94 -28.40 -7.97
N LEU A 198 14.24 -27.72 -9.07
CA LEU A 198 15.03 -26.48 -9.06
C LEU A 198 14.31 -25.37 -8.29
N ASN A 199 13.03 -25.16 -8.53
CA ASN A 199 12.24 -24.12 -7.87
C ASN A 199 12.07 -24.37 -6.36
N TYR A 200 11.94 -25.65 -5.96
CA TYR A 200 12.01 -26.01 -4.54
C TYR A 200 13.35 -25.59 -3.90
N HIS A 201 14.47 -25.82 -4.59
CA HIS A 201 15.79 -25.40 -4.10
C HIS A 201 15.96 -23.88 -4.10
N VAL A 202 15.38 -23.17 -5.07
CA VAL A 202 15.29 -21.70 -5.06
C VAL A 202 14.57 -21.25 -3.78
N ALA A 203 13.34 -21.68 -3.56
CA ALA A 203 12.56 -21.30 -2.39
C ALA A 203 13.29 -21.58 -1.07
N LYS A 204 13.94 -22.74 -0.97
CA LYS A 204 14.68 -23.15 0.21
C LYS A 204 15.91 -22.28 0.52
N THR A 205 16.65 -21.90 -0.52
CA THR A 205 17.97 -21.24 -0.36
C THR A 205 17.88 -19.74 -0.44
N THR A 206 16.96 -19.18 -1.25
CA THR A 206 16.84 -17.74 -1.41
C THR A 206 16.03 -17.07 -0.29
N ALA A 207 15.10 -17.76 0.37
CA ALA A 207 14.30 -17.19 1.45
C ALA A 207 15.13 -16.54 2.59
N PRO A 208 16.20 -17.18 3.13
CA PRO A 208 17.06 -16.53 4.12
C PRO A 208 17.85 -15.36 3.53
N ILE A 209 18.33 -15.47 2.28
CA ILE A 209 19.05 -14.39 1.58
C ILE A 209 18.13 -13.17 1.39
N GLU A 210 16.91 -13.37 0.94
CA GLU A 210 15.92 -12.29 0.80
C GLU A 210 15.55 -11.64 2.13
N LYS A 211 15.50 -12.40 3.23
CA LYS A 211 15.30 -11.87 4.58
C LYS A 211 16.44 -10.93 4.97
N GLU A 212 17.68 -11.30 4.65
CA GLU A 212 18.85 -10.45 4.88
C GLU A 212 18.85 -9.21 3.97
N PHE A 213 18.49 -9.33 2.69
CA PHE A 213 18.30 -8.18 1.80
C PHE A 213 17.27 -7.18 2.34
N ARG A 214 16.13 -7.68 2.84
CA ARG A 214 15.11 -6.82 3.46
C ARG A 214 15.63 -6.15 4.74
N ALA A 215 16.40 -6.88 5.56
CA ALA A 215 17.00 -6.31 6.77
C ALA A 215 18.04 -5.23 6.43
N TYR A 216 18.87 -5.47 5.43
CA TYR A 216 19.81 -4.50 4.89
C TYR A 216 19.09 -3.25 4.36
N GLY A 217 18.06 -3.42 3.54
CA GLY A 217 17.27 -2.32 2.98
C GLY A 217 16.60 -1.46 4.06
N ARG A 218 16.05 -2.06 5.12
CA ARG A 218 15.51 -1.29 6.27
C ARG A 218 16.58 -0.47 6.97
N GLN A 219 17.76 -1.05 7.23
CA GLN A 219 18.85 -0.31 7.85
C GLN A 219 19.40 0.81 6.96
N LEU A 220 19.52 0.56 5.66
CA LEU A 220 19.93 1.57 4.70
C LEU A 220 18.95 2.75 4.69
N ASN A 221 17.65 2.49 4.60
CA ASN A 221 16.62 3.54 4.66
C ASN A 221 16.68 4.33 5.97
N GLU A 222 16.82 3.65 7.12
CA GLU A 222 16.98 4.32 8.41
C GLU A 222 18.18 5.27 8.43
N ARG A 223 19.32 4.88 7.81
CA ARG A 223 20.51 5.73 7.72
C ARG A 223 20.29 6.92 6.80
N TRP A 224 19.55 6.74 5.71
CA TRP A 224 19.18 7.85 4.81
C TRP A 224 18.25 8.85 5.49
N GLU A 225 17.22 8.39 6.18
CA GLU A 225 16.31 9.26 6.95
C GLU A 225 17.05 10.05 8.04
N LYS A 226 18.04 9.40 8.68
CA LYS A 226 18.82 9.99 9.77
C LYS A 226 20.22 10.42 9.32
N ILE A 227 20.39 10.81 8.05
CA ILE A 227 21.72 11.12 7.46
C ILE A 227 22.43 12.24 8.18
N ALA A 228 21.69 13.24 8.68
CA ALA A 228 22.25 14.31 9.48
C ALA A 228 22.98 13.77 10.71
N ARG A 229 22.38 12.82 11.45
CA ARG A 229 23.00 12.17 12.62
C ARG A 229 24.25 11.39 12.25
N VAL A 230 24.25 10.67 11.13
CA VAL A 230 25.42 9.92 10.66
C VAL A 230 26.59 10.87 10.36
N LYS A 231 26.32 11.96 9.65
CA LYS A 231 27.33 12.97 9.28
C LYS A 231 27.84 13.75 10.50
N THR A 232 26.95 14.23 11.36
CA THR A 232 27.33 15.00 12.56
C THR A 232 28.07 14.18 13.62
N SER A 233 27.87 12.84 13.61
CA SER A 233 28.61 11.92 14.49
C SER A 233 29.98 11.50 13.91
N GLY A 234 30.37 11.98 12.73
CA GLY A 234 31.65 11.61 12.09
C GLY A 234 31.74 10.13 11.67
N LYS A 235 30.59 9.43 11.56
CA LYS A 235 30.54 7.98 11.33
C LYS A 235 30.36 7.58 9.87
N THR A 236 30.41 8.53 8.92
CA THR A 236 30.16 8.28 7.49
C THR A 236 31.03 7.16 6.93
N GLY A 237 32.34 7.18 7.18
CA GLY A 237 33.27 6.16 6.68
C GLY A 237 33.05 4.78 7.31
N SER A 238 32.86 4.71 8.62
CA SER A 238 32.63 3.44 9.32
C SER A 238 31.28 2.81 8.95
N GLU A 239 30.22 3.59 8.76
CA GLU A 239 28.92 3.10 8.32
C GLU A 239 28.97 2.64 6.85
N HIS A 240 29.70 3.34 5.98
CA HIS A 240 29.91 2.92 4.59
C HIS A 240 30.59 1.54 4.55
N VAL A 241 31.73 1.37 5.21
CA VAL A 241 32.46 0.09 5.25
C VAL A 241 31.59 -1.02 5.83
N ARG A 242 30.83 -0.75 6.90
CA ARG A 242 29.94 -1.73 7.52
C ARG A 242 28.82 -2.19 6.56
N LEU A 243 28.16 -1.26 5.89
CA LEU A 243 27.09 -1.56 4.95
C LEU A 243 27.61 -2.30 3.72
N GLU A 244 28.78 -1.89 3.19
CA GLU A 244 29.44 -2.52 2.07
C GLU A 244 29.82 -3.97 2.39
N GLN A 245 30.45 -4.22 3.54
CA GLN A 245 30.82 -5.58 3.96
C GLN A 245 29.60 -6.48 4.16
N TRP A 246 28.50 -5.93 4.71
CA TRP A 246 27.29 -6.68 4.86
C TRP A 246 26.65 -7.01 3.52
N PHE A 247 26.54 -6.02 2.62
CA PHE A 247 26.01 -6.22 1.28
C PHE A 247 26.81 -7.23 0.47
N ASN A 248 28.15 -7.13 0.49
CA ASN A 248 29.04 -8.08 -0.18
C ASN A 248 28.85 -9.52 0.31
N ARG A 249 28.64 -9.72 1.62
CA ARG A 249 28.36 -11.06 2.16
C ARG A 249 27.07 -11.63 1.59
N ILE A 250 26.01 -10.83 1.55
CA ILE A 250 24.72 -11.24 0.97
C ILE A 250 24.90 -11.60 -0.51
N LEU A 251 25.61 -10.75 -1.26
CA LEU A 251 25.87 -10.98 -2.70
C LEU A 251 26.65 -12.25 -2.96
N LEU A 252 27.66 -12.55 -2.15
CA LEU A 252 28.47 -13.79 -2.32
C LEU A 252 27.64 -15.06 -2.08
N ASP A 253 26.72 -15.03 -1.12
CA ASP A 253 25.83 -16.19 -0.87
C ASP A 253 24.79 -16.33 -1.99
N ASP A 254 24.25 -15.22 -2.50
CA ASP A 254 23.34 -15.19 -3.64
C ASP A 254 24.03 -15.68 -4.93
N GLU A 255 25.24 -15.20 -5.22
CA GLU A 255 26.04 -15.57 -6.39
C GLU A 255 26.35 -17.07 -6.40
N ARG A 256 26.80 -17.65 -5.26
CA ARG A 256 27.09 -19.08 -5.15
C ARG A 256 25.88 -19.94 -5.47
N PHE A 257 24.70 -19.52 -4.98
CA PHE A 257 23.46 -20.21 -5.27
C PHE A 257 23.10 -20.12 -6.76
N TRP A 258 23.19 -18.92 -7.36
CA TRP A 258 22.86 -18.74 -8.77
C TRP A 258 23.82 -19.48 -9.70
N PHE A 259 25.10 -19.57 -9.39
CA PHE A 259 26.04 -20.40 -10.15
C PHE A 259 25.68 -21.90 -10.10
N TRP A 260 25.23 -22.37 -8.94
CA TRP A 260 24.71 -23.73 -8.85
C TRP A 260 23.45 -23.91 -9.69
N PHE A 261 22.49 -22.98 -9.59
CA PHE A 261 21.23 -23.02 -10.32
C PHE A 261 21.46 -23.01 -11.83
N ILE A 262 22.29 -22.10 -12.34
CA ILE A 262 22.62 -21.98 -13.77
C ILE A 262 23.23 -23.28 -14.28
N ARG A 263 24.15 -23.90 -13.54
CA ARG A 263 24.74 -25.19 -13.91
C ARG A 263 23.70 -26.32 -14.00
N GLN A 264 22.73 -26.35 -13.10
CA GLN A 264 21.67 -27.36 -13.14
C GLN A 264 20.68 -27.09 -14.31
N ALA A 265 20.34 -25.83 -14.54
CA ALA A 265 19.50 -25.45 -15.68
C ALA A 265 20.20 -25.80 -17.02
N ALA A 266 21.47 -25.49 -17.15
CA ALA A 266 22.24 -25.85 -18.35
C ALA A 266 22.27 -27.37 -18.62
N LYS A 267 22.39 -28.21 -17.57
CA LYS A 267 22.29 -29.69 -17.73
C LYS A 267 20.92 -30.10 -18.29
N ARG A 268 19.85 -29.52 -17.76
CA ARG A 268 18.47 -29.76 -18.23
C ARG A 268 18.31 -29.38 -19.70
N ASP A 269 18.84 -28.20 -20.08
CA ASP A 269 18.75 -27.67 -21.42
C ASP A 269 19.58 -28.52 -22.42
N VAL A 270 20.74 -29.06 -21.98
CA VAL A 270 21.51 -30.03 -22.77
C VAL A 270 20.72 -31.32 -23.01
N VAL A 271 20.01 -31.84 -21.99
CA VAL A 271 19.15 -33.02 -22.15
C VAL A 271 18.04 -32.73 -23.18
N ALA A 272 17.38 -31.58 -23.10
CA ALA A 272 16.37 -31.16 -24.09
C ALA A 272 16.94 -31.05 -25.50
N LEU A 273 18.17 -30.51 -25.63
CA LEU A 273 18.90 -30.41 -26.89
C LEU A 273 19.18 -31.80 -27.48
N LEU A 274 19.70 -32.73 -26.67
CA LEU A 274 19.99 -34.10 -27.12
C LEU A 274 18.73 -34.84 -27.58
N VAL A 275 17.60 -34.67 -26.85
CA VAL A 275 16.32 -35.26 -27.26
C VAL A 275 15.84 -34.63 -28.58
N ARG A 276 15.97 -33.31 -28.75
CA ARG A 276 15.63 -32.64 -30.00
C ARG A 276 16.43 -33.19 -31.17
N PHE A 277 17.74 -33.35 -31.03
CA PHE A 277 18.59 -33.96 -32.05
C PHE A 277 18.21 -35.41 -32.35
N ALA A 278 17.96 -36.23 -31.33
CA ALA A 278 17.55 -37.61 -31.49
C ALA A 278 16.24 -37.73 -32.30
N VAL A 279 15.27 -36.85 -32.01
CA VAL A 279 13.98 -36.78 -32.75
C VAL A 279 14.18 -36.35 -34.21
N ILE A 280 15.09 -35.40 -34.48
CA ILE A 280 15.40 -34.96 -35.84
C ILE A 280 16.11 -36.10 -36.62
N VAL A 281 17.09 -36.76 -36.00
CA VAL A 281 17.78 -37.91 -36.61
C VAL A 281 16.80 -39.05 -36.91
N TYR A 282 15.90 -39.35 -35.99
CA TYR A 282 14.82 -40.32 -36.22
C TYR A 282 13.92 -39.92 -37.39
N GLY A 283 13.46 -38.68 -37.45
CA GLY A 283 12.67 -38.17 -38.58
C GLY A 283 13.44 -38.23 -39.92
N THR A 284 14.76 -37.97 -39.90
CA THR A 284 15.63 -38.10 -41.07
C THR A 284 15.74 -39.55 -41.54
N SER A 285 15.83 -40.54 -40.62
CA SER A 285 15.83 -41.96 -41.01
C SER A 285 14.52 -42.37 -41.68
N LEU A 286 13.37 -41.86 -41.20
CA LEU A 286 12.05 -42.11 -41.84
C LEU A 286 11.97 -41.53 -43.26
N VAL A 287 12.63 -40.40 -43.51
CA VAL A 287 12.75 -39.85 -44.86
C VAL A 287 13.64 -40.70 -45.73
N TYR A 288 14.78 -41.15 -45.21
CA TYR A 288 15.75 -42.01 -45.93
C TYR A 288 15.11 -43.37 -46.29
N ASP A 289 14.32 -43.94 -45.40
CA ASP A 289 13.56 -45.17 -45.63
C ASP A 289 12.33 -44.99 -46.55
N GLY A 290 12.07 -43.77 -47.07
CA GLY A 290 10.95 -43.46 -47.96
C GLY A 290 9.58 -43.42 -47.30
N GLN A 291 9.51 -43.52 -45.96
CA GLN A 291 8.28 -43.46 -45.20
C GLN A 291 7.70 -42.03 -45.11
N TRP A 292 8.60 -41.02 -45.11
CA TRP A 292 8.22 -39.62 -45.06
C TRP A 292 8.73 -38.86 -46.29
N GLN A 293 8.00 -37.80 -46.65
CA GLN A 293 8.52 -36.79 -47.59
C GLN A 293 9.53 -35.85 -46.89
N ILE A 294 10.50 -35.37 -47.62
CA ILE A 294 11.56 -34.49 -47.11
C ILE A 294 11.03 -33.21 -46.42
N GLY A 295 9.92 -32.66 -46.92
CA GLY A 295 9.25 -31.52 -46.36
C GLY A 295 8.77 -31.71 -44.89
N ALA A 296 8.51 -32.96 -44.46
CA ALA A 296 8.06 -33.26 -43.11
C ALA A 296 9.11 -32.93 -42.01
N LEU A 297 10.36 -32.82 -42.41
CA LEU A 297 11.43 -32.40 -41.46
C LEU A 297 11.27 -30.94 -40.98
N ILE A 298 10.61 -30.08 -41.76
CA ILE A 298 10.41 -28.67 -41.41
C ILE A 298 9.45 -28.54 -40.21
N PRO A 299 8.21 -29.06 -40.23
CA PRO A 299 7.34 -29.01 -39.07
C PRO A 299 7.90 -29.80 -37.88
N LEU A 300 8.58 -30.94 -38.11
CA LEU A 300 9.24 -31.67 -37.04
C LEU A 300 10.26 -30.81 -36.28
N TYR A 301 11.17 -30.15 -37.01
CA TYR A 301 12.18 -29.28 -36.41
C TYR A 301 11.54 -28.11 -35.65
N ASN A 302 10.58 -27.42 -36.28
CA ASN A 302 9.96 -26.23 -35.68
C ASN A 302 9.14 -26.59 -34.43
N TRP A 303 8.33 -27.67 -34.47
CA TRP A 303 7.46 -28.03 -33.33
C TRP A 303 8.26 -28.59 -32.14
N ILE A 304 9.27 -29.44 -32.37
CA ILE A 304 10.09 -29.93 -31.25
C ILE A 304 10.95 -28.80 -30.65
N THR A 305 11.39 -27.85 -31.47
CA THR A 305 12.07 -26.64 -31.00
C THR A 305 11.12 -25.78 -30.18
N ALA A 306 9.91 -25.50 -30.67
CA ALA A 306 8.90 -24.73 -29.93
C ALA A 306 8.53 -25.38 -28.58
N VAL A 307 8.40 -26.71 -28.50
CA VAL A 307 8.16 -27.40 -27.23
C VAL A 307 9.32 -27.16 -26.27
N THR A 308 10.58 -27.35 -26.70
CA THR A 308 11.76 -27.18 -25.81
C THR A 308 11.94 -25.74 -25.33
N GLU A 309 11.74 -24.75 -26.20
CA GLU A 309 11.86 -23.32 -25.85
C GLU A 309 10.73 -22.85 -24.93
N ASN A 310 9.48 -23.20 -25.21
CA ASN A 310 8.36 -22.81 -24.37
C ASN A 310 8.44 -23.43 -22.95
N LEU A 311 8.97 -24.65 -22.81
CA LEU A 311 9.24 -25.24 -21.50
C LEU A 311 10.26 -24.45 -20.69
N TRP A 312 11.29 -23.90 -21.34
CA TRP A 312 12.27 -23.02 -20.69
C TRP A 312 11.60 -21.75 -20.13
N TYR A 313 10.73 -21.10 -20.92
CA TYR A 313 10.00 -19.89 -20.51
C TYR A 313 9.06 -20.15 -19.31
N ILE A 314 8.37 -21.29 -19.25
CA ILE A 314 7.48 -21.66 -18.13
C ILE A 314 8.25 -21.70 -16.81
N GLY A 315 9.44 -22.33 -16.78
CA GLY A 315 10.27 -22.38 -15.58
C GLY A 315 10.72 -20.99 -15.08
N HIS A 316 10.98 -20.06 -16.01
CA HIS A 316 11.31 -18.69 -15.67
C HIS A 316 10.10 -17.87 -15.18
N ALA A 317 8.92 -18.09 -15.75
CA ALA A 317 7.70 -17.41 -15.35
C ALA A 317 7.32 -17.74 -13.90
N GLU A 318 7.39 -19.00 -13.48
CA GLU A 318 7.12 -19.42 -12.09
C GLU A 318 8.01 -18.66 -11.08
N ARG A 319 9.31 -18.57 -11.35
CA ARG A 319 10.23 -17.85 -10.46
C ARG A 319 9.88 -16.37 -10.35
N ARG A 320 9.61 -15.71 -11.49
CA ARG A 320 9.21 -14.30 -11.52
C ARG A 320 7.91 -14.06 -10.72
N LEU A 321 6.93 -14.96 -10.84
CA LEU A 321 5.68 -14.90 -10.09
C LEU A 321 5.93 -15.01 -8.57
N ASN A 322 6.73 -15.98 -8.15
CA ASN A 322 7.03 -16.18 -6.73
C ASN A 322 7.70 -14.97 -6.07
N GLN A 323 8.47 -14.19 -6.83
CA GLN A 323 9.07 -12.94 -6.35
C GLN A 323 8.05 -11.80 -6.15
N GLN A 324 6.92 -11.81 -6.86
CA GLN A 324 5.90 -10.75 -6.77
C GLN A 324 4.86 -11.00 -5.68
N VAL A 325 4.54 -12.26 -5.42
CA VAL A 325 3.44 -12.68 -4.53
C VAL A 325 3.50 -12.10 -3.11
N PRO A 326 4.67 -12.03 -2.42
CA PRO A 326 4.73 -11.49 -1.06
C PRO A 326 4.22 -10.04 -0.95
N TYR A 327 4.48 -9.21 -1.96
CA TYR A 327 4.00 -7.82 -2.00
C TYR A 327 2.49 -7.73 -2.23
N ILE A 328 1.95 -8.62 -3.08
CA ILE A 328 0.52 -8.70 -3.35
C ILE A 328 -0.26 -9.21 -2.13
N ARG A 329 0.35 -10.09 -1.31
CA ARG A 329 -0.24 -10.53 -0.04
C ARG A 329 -0.49 -9.36 0.93
N SER A 330 0.44 -8.40 1.01
CA SER A 330 0.24 -7.22 1.87
C SER A 330 -0.92 -6.35 1.39
N MET A 331 -1.07 -6.16 0.07
CA MET A 331 -2.23 -5.48 -0.51
C MET A 331 -3.52 -6.25 -0.25
N ARG A 332 -3.51 -7.58 -0.43
CA ARG A 332 -4.68 -8.41 -0.12
C ARG A 332 -5.09 -8.27 1.34
N ALA A 333 -4.14 -8.30 2.28
CA ALA A 333 -4.43 -8.09 3.69
C ALA A 333 -5.06 -6.71 3.94
N ALA A 334 -4.51 -5.64 3.34
CA ALA A 334 -5.07 -4.29 3.44
C ALA A 334 -6.51 -4.21 2.89
N LEU A 335 -6.75 -4.76 1.69
CA LEU A 335 -8.08 -4.76 1.04
C LEU A 335 -9.10 -5.65 1.76
N SER A 336 -8.66 -6.73 2.40
CA SER A 336 -9.54 -7.64 3.14
C SER A 336 -9.78 -7.23 4.59
N THR A 337 -9.07 -6.22 5.11
CA THR A 337 -9.36 -5.66 6.44
C THR A 337 -10.74 -5.02 6.41
N THR A 338 -11.63 -5.44 7.30
CA THR A 338 -12.96 -4.81 7.44
C THR A 338 -12.79 -3.42 8.04
N PRO A 339 -13.54 -2.40 7.57
CA PRO A 339 -13.61 -1.11 8.26
C PRO A 339 -14.09 -1.30 9.70
N ASP A 340 -13.52 -0.57 10.65
CA ASP A 340 -13.99 -0.59 12.03
C ASP A 340 -15.41 -0.01 12.10
N PHE A 341 -15.69 0.99 11.29
CA PHE A 341 -16.99 1.64 11.12
C PHE A 341 -17.04 2.39 9.77
N LEU A 342 -18.23 2.73 9.32
CA LEU A 342 -18.46 3.55 8.12
C LEU A 342 -18.79 4.98 8.54
N GLU A 343 -18.09 5.96 7.98
CA GLU A 343 -18.18 7.37 8.38
C GLU A 343 -19.54 8.01 8.11
N GLU A 344 -20.22 7.57 7.05
CA GLU A 344 -21.52 8.11 6.62
C GLU A 344 -22.72 7.41 7.28
N VAL A 345 -22.48 6.34 8.03
CA VAL A 345 -23.56 5.54 8.66
C VAL A 345 -23.76 5.98 10.10
N GLY A 346 -25.00 6.33 10.42
CA GLY A 346 -25.41 6.74 11.76
C GLY A 346 -26.42 7.87 11.77
N GLU A 347 -26.76 8.31 12.97
CA GLU A 347 -27.65 9.47 13.20
C GLU A 347 -26.95 10.76 12.77
N ARG A 348 -27.65 11.61 12.02
CA ARG A 348 -27.12 12.93 11.63
C ARG A 348 -27.39 13.95 12.73
N LEU A 349 -26.32 14.58 13.21
CA LEU A 349 -26.45 15.69 14.14
C LEU A 349 -27.07 16.93 13.44
N THR A 350 -28.04 17.58 14.03
CA THR A 350 -28.64 18.81 13.49
C THR A 350 -27.75 20.04 13.73
N HIS A 351 -27.75 21.05 12.83
CA HIS A 351 -26.74 22.13 12.84
C HIS A 351 -26.87 23.16 13.98
N THR A 352 -27.93 23.14 14.74
CA THR A 352 -28.30 24.26 15.65
C THR A 352 -28.09 23.95 17.14
N ASP A 353 -27.81 22.69 17.51
CA ASP A 353 -27.77 22.33 18.92
C ASP A 353 -26.38 22.56 19.53
N PRO A 354 -26.29 23.28 20.66
CA PRO A 354 -25.06 23.34 21.43
C PRO A 354 -24.61 21.93 21.86
N ILE A 355 -23.31 21.66 21.76
CA ILE A 355 -22.78 20.32 21.96
C ILE A 355 -22.45 20.07 23.44
N ARG A 356 -23.07 19.00 23.99
CA ARG A 356 -22.66 18.37 25.23
C ARG A 356 -21.95 17.05 24.93
N VAL A 357 -20.77 16.84 25.53
CA VAL A 357 -20.01 15.61 25.40
C VAL A 357 -19.94 14.92 26.75
N ARG A 358 -20.23 13.61 26.81
CA ARG A 358 -20.14 12.81 28.03
C ARG A 358 -19.22 11.61 27.80
N PHE A 359 -18.25 11.44 28.66
CA PHE A 359 -17.43 10.26 28.78
C PHE A 359 -17.92 9.43 29.96
N SER A 360 -18.24 8.14 29.74
CA SER A 360 -18.80 7.25 30.76
C SER A 360 -17.95 6.00 30.85
N ASP A 361 -17.17 5.86 31.93
CA ASP A 361 -16.30 4.72 32.25
C ASP A 361 -15.41 4.25 31.09
N ILE A 362 -14.77 5.20 30.44
CA ILE A 362 -13.95 4.92 29.26
C ILE A 362 -12.69 4.16 29.63
N GLY A 363 -12.52 3.00 28.99
CA GLY A 363 -11.30 2.22 28.94
C GLY A 363 -10.79 2.07 27.50
N LEU A 364 -9.48 2.09 27.32
CA LEU A 364 -8.84 1.85 26.03
C LEU A 364 -7.63 0.95 26.20
N SER A 365 -7.55 -0.08 25.34
CA SER A 365 -6.37 -0.94 25.22
C SER A 365 -5.96 -1.06 23.77
N TYR A 366 -4.68 -0.91 23.49
CA TYR A 366 -4.12 -1.25 22.18
C TYR A 366 -3.75 -2.74 22.17
N SER A 367 -3.90 -3.37 21.00
CA SER A 367 -3.59 -4.78 20.80
C SER A 367 -2.61 -4.91 19.63
N ASP A 368 -1.39 -5.40 19.88
CA ASP A 368 -0.43 -5.75 18.81
C ASP A 368 -0.69 -7.15 18.26
N THR A 369 -1.22 -8.03 19.12
CA THR A 369 -1.61 -9.40 18.78
C THR A 369 -2.86 -9.77 19.61
N PRO A 370 -3.67 -10.76 19.20
CA PRO A 370 -4.84 -11.20 19.95
C PRO A 370 -4.56 -11.54 21.42
N GLU A 371 -3.31 -11.82 21.78
CA GLU A 371 -2.89 -12.25 23.12
C GLU A 371 -2.24 -11.12 23.95
N ARG A 372 -1.91 -9.96 23.34
CA ARG A 372 -1.23 -8.85 24.02
C ARG A 372 -2.04 -7.57 23.95
N HIS A 373 -2.65 -7.22 25.08
CA HIS A 373 -3.39 -5.98 25.29
C HIS A 373 -2.58 -5.03 26.17
N TYR A 374 -2.37 -3.82 25.70
CA TYR A 374 -1.72 -2.75 26.45
C TYR A 374 -2.78 -1.73 26.87
N PRO A 375 -3.22 -1.75 28.14
CA PRO A 375 -4.19 -0.76 28.60
C PRO A 375 -3.55 0.64 28.62
N ILE A 376 -4.28 1.62 28.11
CA ILE A 376 -3.87 3.03 28.03
C ILE A 376 -4.78 3.92 28.86
N LEU A 377 -6.10 3.64 28.84
CA LEU A 377 -7.09 4.39 29.59
C LEU A 377 -7.91 3.45 30.48
N ARG A 378 -8.26 3.96 31.68
CA ARG A 378 -9.09 3.22 32.62
C ARG A 378 -9.97 4.18 33.43
N GLY A 379 -11.29 3.90 33.43
CA GLY A 379 -12.27 4.55 34.30
C GLY A 379 -12.39 6.06 34.10
N ILE A 380 -12.25 6.54 32.85
CA ILE A 380 -12.36 7.97 32.51
C ILE A 380 -13.84 8.33 32.42
N SER A 381 -14.32 9.17 33.34
CA SER A 381 -15.71 9.64 33.36
C SER A 381 -15.75 11.14 33.66
N PHE A 382 -16.23 11.93 32.71
CA PHE A 382 -16.52 13.37 32.87
C PHE A 382 -17.46 13.87 31.78
N ASP A 383 -18.07 15.02 32.00
CA ASP A 383 -18.91 15.70 31.03
C ASP A 383 -18.25 16.98 30.56
N ILE A 384 -18.58 17.44 29.36
CA ILE A 384 -18.27 18.79 28.87
C ILE A 384 -19.60 19.45 28.50
N GLU A 385 -19.96 20.50 29.21
CA GLU A 385 -21.19 21.23 28.96
C GLU A 385 -21.06 22.16 27.72
N PRO A 386 -22.15 22.53 27.08
CA PRO A 386 -22.14 23.48 25.96
C PRO A 386 -21.39 24.77 26.30
N GLY A 387 -20.40 25.10 25.46
CA GLY A 387 -19.58 26.31 25.67
C GLY A 387 -18.50 26.19 26.77
N GLU A 388 -18.40 25.06 27.45
CA GLU A 388 -17.36 24.81 28.45
C GLU A 388 -15.99 24.51 27.78
N LYS A 389 -14.90 25.03 28.35
CA LYS A 389 -13.52 24.84 27.92
C LYS A 389 -12.79 24.02 28.97
N VAL A 390 -12.58 22.74 28.67
CA VAL A 390 -11.94 21.79 29.59
C VAL A 390 -10.48 21.57 29.21
N ALA A 391 -9.57 21.79 30.19
CA ALA A 391 -8.17 21.43 30.04
C ALA A 391 -7.91 20.03 30.57
N LEU A 392 -7.24 19.18 29.75
CA LEU A 392 -6.65 17.92 30.21
C LEU A 392 -5.17 18.13 30.58
N ILE A 393 -4.84 17.94 31.84
CA ILE A 393 -3.50 18.11 32.41
C ILE A 393 -2.99 16.74 32.87
N GLY A 394 -1.69 16.51 32.81
CA GLY A 394 -1.09 15.26 33.28
C GLY A 394 0.29 15.03 32.67
N SER A 395 1.04 14.09 33.24
CA SER A 395 2.36 13.73 32.75
C SER A 395 2.33 13.17 31.33
N SER A 396 3.48 13.08 30.67
CA SER A 396 3.60 12.38 29.38
C SER A 396 3.20 10.92 29.59
N GLY A 397 2.41 10.36 28.66
CA GLY A 397 1.93 8.99 28.77
C GLY A 397 0.63 8.81 29.59
N ALA A 398 0.07 9.85 30.23
CA ALA A 398 -1.19 9.75 30.98
C ALA A 398 -2.46 9.53 30.09
N GLY A 399 -2.32 9.39 28.78
CA GLY A 399 -3.44 9.07 27.87
C GLY A 399 -4.22 10.26 27.32
N LYS A 400 -3.77 11.52 27.53
CA LYS A 400 -4.45 12.75 27.05
C LYS A 400 -4.76 12.72 25.55
N THR A 401 -3.77 12.47 24.72
CA THR A 401 -3.93 12.34 23.24
C THR A 401 -4.84 11.17 22.88
N SER A 402 -4.87 10.10 23.67
CA SER A 402 -5.77 8.96 23.45
C SER A 402 -7.23 9.34 23.67
N ILE A 403 -7.54 10.17 24.68
CA ILE A 403 -8.88 10.71 24.88
C ILE A 403 -9.33 11.54 23.68
N MET A 404 -8.42 12.38 23.14
CA MET A 404 -8.74 13.16 21.94
C MET A 404 -8.96 12.28 20.71
N LYS A 405 -8.14 11.24 20.51
CA LYS A 405 -8.33 10.27 19.43
C LYS A 405 -9.67 9.53 19.52
N LEU A 406 -10.12 9.20 20.72
CA LEU A 406 -11.46 8.61 20.93
C LEU A 406 -12.58 9.60 20.59
N LEU A 407 -12.44 10.87 20.97
CA LEU A 407 -13.42 11.91 20.66
C LEU A 407 -13.49 12.22 19.16
N LEU A 408 -12.35 12.16 18.48
CA LEU A 408 -12.27 12.26 17.02
C LEU A 408 -12.60 10.94 16.32
N ARG A 409 -12.98 9.92 17.08
CA ARG A 409 -13.34 8.59 16.63
C ARG A 409 -12.29 7.97 15.69
N TYR A 410 -10.99 8.12 16.02
CA TYR A 410 -9.94 7.32 15.36
C TYR A 410 -10.17 5.83 15.60
N MET A 411 -10.73 5.51 16.74
CA MET A 411 -11.14 4.18 17.21
C MET A 411 -12.25 4.33 18.26
N ASP A 412 -13.00 3.26 18.47
CA ASP A 412 -13.97 3.21 19.55
C ASP A 412 -13.30 2.77 20.88
N PRO A 413 -13.82 3.17 22.06
CA PRO A 413 -13.28 2.74 23.34
C PRO A 413 -13.47 1.23 23.55
N THR A 414 -12.52 0.59 24.26
CA THR A 414 -12.62 -0.84 24.59
C THR A 414 -13.75 -1.10 25.60
N ASN A 415 -13.94 -0.19 26.56
CA ASN A 415 -15.00 -0.21 27.55
C ASN A 415 -15.61 1.18 27.70
N GLY A 416 -16.88 1.24 28.15
CA GLY A 416 -17.59 2.50 28.29
C GLY A 416 -18.08 3.07 26.96
N GLU A 417 -18.58 4.30 27.00
CA GLU A 417 -19.07 4.99 25.79
C GLU A 417 -18.91 6.51 25.89
N ILE A 418 -18.71 7.13 24.72
CA ILE A 418 -18.73 8.58 24.57
C ILE A 418 -20.09 8.95 23.96
N ARG A 419 -20.78 9.93 24.56
CA ARG A 419 -22.07 10.44 24.06
C ARG A 419 -21.96 11.90 23.65
N VAL A 420 -22.60 12.23 22.56
CA VAL A 420 -22.75 13.60 22.05
C VAL A 420 -24.25 13.93 22.00
N ASN A 421 -24.68 14.91 22.78
CA ASN A 421 -26.10 15.29 22.94
C ASN A 421 -27.01 14.09 23.27
N GLY A 422 -26.51 13.12 24.05
CA GLY A 422 -27.26 11.93 24.46
C GLY A 422 -27.13 10.73 23.52
N SER A 423 -26.78 10.91 22.23
CA SER A 423 -26.53 9.83 21.29
C SER A 423 -25.09 9.29 21.47
N ALA A 424 -24.90 7.98 21.44
CA ALA A 424 -23.56 7.40 21.51
C ALA A 424 -22.79 7.79 20.24
N LEU A 425 -21.53 8.25 20.41
CA LEU A 425 -20.70 8.72 19.29
C LEU A 425 -20.52 7.63 18.20
N LYS A 426 -20.51 6.36 18.60
CA LYS A 426 -20.46 5.24 17.67
C LYS A 426 -21.68 5.11 16.75
N ASP A 427 -22.84 5.63 17.18
CA ASP A 427 -24.11 5.59 16.47
C ASP A 427 -24.36 6.87 15.66
N VAL A 428 -23.49 7.88 15.79
CA VAL A 428 -23.51 9.13 15.05
C VAL A 428 -22.75 8.97 13.74
N ALA A 429 -23.26 9.51 12.63
CA ALA A 429 -22.53 9.62 11.38
C ALA A 429 -21.30 10.52 11.56
N LEU A 430 -20.11 9.94 11.45
CA LEU A 430 -18.83 10.61 11.77
C LEU A 430 -18.62 11.88 10.94
N SER A 431 -19.02 11.87 9.67
CA SER A 431 -18.95 13.05 8.80
C SER A 431 -19.67 14.25 9.41
N THR A 432 -20.89 14.05 9.95
CA THR A 432 -21.68 15.14 10.57
C THR A 432 -21.07 15.61 11.91
N TRP A 433 -20.41 14.73 12.64
CA TRP A 433 -19.62 15.12 13.82
C TRP A 433 -18.40 15.93 13.42
N MET A 434 -17.63 15.44 12.43
CA MET A 434 -16.44 16.12 11.95
C MET A 434 -16.73 17.48 11.30
N GLU A 435 -17.88 17.67 10.67
CA GLU A 435 -18.29 19.00 10.16
C GLU A 435 -18.39 20.06 11.27
N ARG A 436 -18.66 19.66 12.51
CA ARG A 436 -18.88 20.55 13.66
C ARG A 436 -17.68 20.74 14.54
N VAL A 437 -16.72 19.83 14.45
CA VAL A 437 -15.50 19.84 15.26
C VAL A 437 -14.40 20.58 14.52
N GLY A 438 -13.81 21.56 15.19
CA GLY A 438 -12.51 22.14 14.80
C GLY A 438 -11.41 21.35 15.47
N TYR A 439 -10.47 20.81 14.70
CA TYR A 439 -9.33 20.10 15.24
C TYR A 439 -8.03 20.84 14.96
N ILE A 440 -7.24 21.06 16.00
CA ILE A 440 -5.90 21.64 15.92
C ILE A 440 -4.91 20.59 16.43
N PRO A 441 -4.16 19.92 15.53
CA PRO A 441 -3.20 18.90 15.91
C PRO A 441 -1.92 19.49 16.50
N GLN A 442 -1.17 18.68 17.23
CA GLN A 442 0.13 19.01 17.79
C GLN A 442 1.15 19.43 16.71
N GLN A 443 1.16 18.74 15.57
CA GLN A 443 1.99 19.08 14.43
C GLN A 443 1.09 19.59 13.30
N PRO A 444 1.35 20.81 12.78
CA PRO A 444 0.54 21.37 11.71
C PRO A 444 0.65 20.53 10.42
N GLN A 445 -0.49 20.26 9.80
CA GLN A 445 -0.61 19.48 8.57
C GLN A 445 -1.01 20.41 7.42
N VAL A 446 0.00 20.94 6.72
CA VAL A 446 -0.22 21.84 5.58
C VAL A 446 -0.07 21.03 4.29
N PHE A 447 -1.08 21.12 3.43
CA PHE A 447 -1.08 20.53 2.10
C PHE A 447 -0.22 21.32 1.13
N ASP A 448 0.40 20.64 0.17
CA ASP A 448 0.99 21.30 -0.99
C ASP A 448 -0.12 21.87 -1.86
N GLY A 449 -0.36 23.17 -1.74
CA GLY A 449 -1.47 23.86 -2.37
C GLY A 449 -1.48 25.34 -2.05
N THR A 450 -2.52 26.04 -2.45
CA THR A 450 -2.66 27.47 -2.17
C THR A 450 -3.02 27.72 -0.70
N ILE A 451 -2.79 28.95 -0.22
CA ILE A 451 -3.26 29.39 1.10
C ILE A 451 -4.78 29.24 1.18
N ARG A 452 -5.51 29.64 0.15
CA ARG A 452 -6.95 29.45 0.01
C ARG A 452 -7.35 28.00 0.22
N TYR A 453 -6.71 27.08 -0.51
CA TYR A 453 -6.98 25.64 -0.40
C TYR A 453 -6.79 25.14 1.03
N ASN A 454 -5.69 25.49 1.67
CA ASN A 454 -5.41 25.06 3.06
C ASN A 454 -6.42 25.61 4.06
N LEU A 455 -6.87 26.85 3.90
CA LEU A 455 -7.83 27.47 4.80
C LEU A 455 -9.28 26.95 4.60
N THR A 456 -9.65 26.58 3.37
CA THR A 456 -11.04 26.20 3.05
C THR A 456 -11.24 24.68 2.92
N PHE A 457 -10.19 23.87 3.03
CA PHE A 457 -10.24 22.42 2.84
C PHE A 457 -11.29 21.72 3.73
N GLY A 458 -11.48 22.17 4.98
CA GLY A 458 -12.43 21.59 5.93
C GLY A 458 -13.88 22.06 5.77
N LEU A 459 -14.20 22.87 4.78
CA LEU A 459 -15.56 23.38 4.54
C LEU A 459 -16.39 22.41 3.69
N SER A 460 -17.71 22.38 3.89
CA SER A 460 -18.62 21.70 2.96
C SER A 460 -18.54 22.36 1.56
N ALA A 461 -18.91 21.59 0.52
CA ALA A 461 -18.89 22.09 -0.87
C ALA A 461 -19.73 23.36 -1.05
N GLU A 462 -20.88 23.44 -0.35
CA GLU A 462 -21.75 24.61 -0.37
C GLU A 462 -21.08 25.85 0.25
N ARG A 463 -20.40 25.67 1.40
CA ARG A 463 -19.70 26.77 2.07
C ARG A 463 -18.44 27.18 1.31
N GLN A 464 -17.71 26.24 0.70
CA GLN A 464 -16.59 26.58 -0.19
C GLN A 464 -17.00 27.43 -1.38
N ALA A 465 -18.20 27.19 -1.93
CA ALA A 465 -18.72 27.98 -3.06
C ALA A 465 -19.20 29.40 -2.66
N THR A 466 -19.50 29.63 -1.38
CA THR A 466 -20.07 30.89 -0.89
C THR A 466 -19.10 31.77 -0.11
N ILE A 467 -17.99 31.21 0.38
CA ILE A 467 -17.00 31.98 1.14
C ILE A 467 -16.32 33.01 0.26
N THR A 468 -16.23 34.24 0.76
CA THR A 468 -15.60 35.37 0.04
C THR A 468 -14.12 35.51 0.43
N ASP A 469 -13.34 36.12 -0.46
CA ASP A 469 -11.95 36.47 -0.17
C ASP A 469 -11.83 37.40 1.03
N ASP A 470 -12.77 38.33 1.19
CA ASP A 470 -12.76 39.27 2.31
C ASP A 470 -12.89 38.54 3.66
N GLU A 471 -13.76 37.54 3.74
CA GLU A 471 -13.89 36.69 4.94
C GLU A 471 -12.56 35.97 5.26
N ILE A 472 -11.91 35.40 4.26
CA ILE A 472 -10.62 34.71 4.44
C ILE A 472 -9.56 35.73 4.89
N TRP A 473 -9.46 36.87 4.24
CA TRP A 473 -8.51 37.92 4.63
C TRP A 473 -8.80 38.48 6.03
N GLN A 474 -10.09 38.58 6.43
CA GLN A 474 -10.45 38.97 7.77
C GLN A 474 -9.87 37.99 8.81
N VAL A 475 -10.09 36.71 8.64
CA VAL A 475 -9.53 35.66 9.55
C VAL A 475 -8.01 35.73 9.56
N MET A 476 -7.36 35.88 8.41
CA MET A 476 -5.91 36.01 8.36
C MET A 476 -5.41 37.23 9.14
N ARG A 477 -6.06 38.37 9.04
CA ARG A 477 -5.71 39.57 9.81
C ARG A 477 -5.94 39.39 11.32
N GLU A 478 -7.07 38.79 11.70
CA GLU A 478 -7.42 38.55 13.10
C GLU A 478 -6.43 37.63 13.80
N LEU A 479 -5.93 36.60 13.08
CA LEU A 479 -4.95 35.66 13.57
C LEU A 479 -3.51 36.06 13.29
N GLN A 480 -3.30 37.24 12.72
CA GLN A 480 -1.98 37.74 12.32
C GLN A 480 -1.21 36.73 11.46
N ILE A 481 -1.93 36.06 10.53
CA ILE A 481 -1.33 35.15 9.55
C ILE A 481 -0.70 36.01 8.46
N ASP A 482 0.56 36.33 8.64
CA ASP A 482 1.34 37.12 7.71
C ASP A 482 2.55 36.31 7.21
N PHE A 483 2.75 36.35 5.91
CA PHE A 483 3.87 35.73 5.23
C PHE A 483 4.81 36.78 4.61
N GLY A 484 4.57 38.07 4.86
CA GLY A 484 5.33 39.19 4.34
C GLY A 484 5.32 39.25 2.81
N GLU A 485 6.43 39.70 2.22
CA GLU A 485 6.62 39.81 0.77
C GLU A 485 6.53 38.49 0.00
N ARG A 486 6.46 37.35 0.71
CA ARG A 486 6.30 36.01 0.10
C ARG A 486 4.90 35.73 -0.41
N LEU A 487 3.90 36.57 -0.08
CA LEU A 487 2.53 36.52 -0.62
C LEU A 487 2.47 37.09 -2.04
N THR A 488 3.18 36.51 -2.97
CA THR A 488 3.29 37.04 -4.34
C THR A 488 2.00 36.96 -5.14
N LEU A 489 1.08 36.07 -4.81
CA LEU A 489 -0.20 35.83 -5.48
C LEU A 489 -1.39 35.94 -4.49
N GLY A 490 -1.23 36.59 -3.35
CA GLY A 490 -2.27 36.70 -2.33
C GLY A 490 -2.70 35.32 -1.82
N LEU A 491 -4.01 35.06 -1.77
CA LEU A 491 -4.57 33.77 -1.32
C LEU A 491 -4.19 32.59 -2.22
N ASP A 492 -3.81 32.84 -3.46
CA ASP A 492 -3.43 31.82 -4.43
C ASP A 492 -1.92 31.51 -4.41
N THR A 493 -1.19 32.10 -3.45
CA THR A 493 0.22 31.75 -3.19
C THR A 493 0.33 30.31 -2.76
N LEU A 494 1.19 29.54 -3.42
CA LEU A 494 1.48 28.14 -3.09
C LEU A 494 2.31 28.07 -1.80
N VAL A 495 1.91 27.19 -0.89
CA VAL A 495 2.62 26.86 0.35
C VAL A 495 2.84 25.35 0.44
N GLY A 496 3.75 24.93 1.30
CA GLY A 496 4.07 23.51 1.51
C GLY A 496 5.43 23.13 0.92
N LYS A 497 5.57 21.89 0.45
CA LYS A 497 6.84 21.34 -0.02
C LYS A 497 7.34 22.01 -1.29
N ASP A 498 6.44 22.25 -2.23
CA ASP A 498 6.72 22.81 -3.56
C ASP A 498 6.44 24.32 -3.65
N GLY A 499 6.04 24.95 -2.52
CA GLY A 499 5.73 26.36 -2.42
C GLY A 499 6.58 27.10 -1.37
N VAL A 500 6.00 28.16 -0.80
CA VAL A 500 6.60 28.91 0.29
C VAL A 500 6.70 28.02 1.52
N LYS A 501 7.92 27.78 2.00
CA LYS A 501 8.15 27.04 3.24
C LYS A 501 7.72 27.89 4.45
N LEU A 502 6.73 27.38 5.17
CA LEU A 502 6.24 28.02 6.39
C LEU A 502 7.13 27.68 7.59
N SER A 503 7.31 28.65 8.49
CA SER A 503 7.82 28.33 9.83
C SER A 503 6.78 27.52 10.61
N GLY A 504 7.20 26.80 11.66
CA GLY A 504 6.26 26.05 12.51
C GLY A 504 5.11 26.92 13.03
N GLY A 505 5.40 28.15 13.46
CA GLY A 505 4.38 29.10 13.91
C GLY A 505 3.45 29.61 12.81
N GLN A 506 3.96 29.82 11.59
CA GLN A 506 3.14 30.20 10.45
C GLN A 506 2.20 29.06 10.05
N ALA A 507 2.72 27.82 9.99
CA ALA A 507 1.92 26.63 9.72
C ALA A 507 0.83 26.41 10.78
N GLN A 508 1.18 26.61 12.07
CA GLN A 508 0.23 26.47 13.17
C GLN A 508 -0.89 27.52 13.09
N ARG A 509 -0.56 28.80 12.83
CA ARG A 509 -1.57 29.84 12.65
C ARG A 509 -2.46 29.60 11.43
N LEU A 510 -1.91 29.06 10.35
CA LEU A 510 -2.70 28.65 9.17
C LEU A 510 -3.70 27.55 9.54
N MET A 511 -3.30 26.56 10.34
CA MET A 511 -4.23 25.51 10.83
C MET A 511 -5.32 26.05 11.75
N ILE A 512 -4.98 27.02 12.64
CA ILE A 512 -5.97 27.71 13.45
C ILE A 512 -6.94 28.47 12.55
N GLY A 513 -6.45 29.18 11.53
CA GLY A 513 -7.27 29.87 10.54
C GLY A 513 -8.25 28.94 9.84
N ALA A 514 -7.81 27.77 9.42
CA ALA A 514 -8.66 26.75 8.83
C ALA A 514 -9.77 26.29 9.81
N ALA A 515 -9.41 26.09 11.09
CA ALA A 515 -10.38 25.72 12.12
C ALA A 515 -11.41 26.84 12.38
N VAL A 516 -10.99 28.12 12.37
CA VAL A 516 -11.87 29.28 12.55
C VAL A 516 -12.85 29.47 11.39
N ILE A 517 -12.34 29.38 10.16
CA ILE A 517 -13.16 29.53 8.94
C ILE A 517 -14.27 28.48 8.90
N LYS A 518 -14.04 27.32 9.47
CA LYS A 518 -15.02 26.24 9.61
C LYS A 518 -16.18 26.59 10.54
N GLN A 519 -16.03 27.60 11.42
CA GLN A 519 -17.01 27.98 12.44
C GLN A 519 -17.51 26.81 13.29
N PRO A 520 -16.61 26.09 13.94
CA PRO A 520 -16.95 24.90 14.71
C PRO A 520 -17.76 25.28 15.96
N ILE A 521 -18.61 24.36 16.42
CA ILE A 521 -19.31 24.50 17.70
C ILE A 521 -18.62 23.73 18.85
N PHE A 522 -17.62 22.90 18.49
CA PHE A 522 -16.76 22.21 19.43
C PHE A 522 -15.30 22.18 18.93
N MET A 523 -14.33 22.41 19.80
CA MET A 523 -12.91 22.41 19.46
C MET A 523 -12.16 21.31 20.19
N VAL A 524 -11.28 20.62 19.45
CA VAL A 524 -10.32 19.67 19.98
C VAL A 524 -8.91 20.21 19.70
N ILE A 525 -8.14 20.52 20.74
CA ILE A 525 -6.84 21.20 20.62
C ILE A 525 -5.77 20.36 21.29
N ASP A 526 -4.84 19.81 20.51
CA ASP A 526 -3.73 18.97 20.98
C ASP A 526 -2.42 19.76 20.89
N GLU A 527 -1.95 20.25 22.03
CA GLU A 527 -0.62 20.89 22.23
C GLU A 527 -0.24 21.96 21.17
N ALA A 528 -1.15 22.82 20.82
CA ALA A 528 -0.99 23.79 19.72
C ALA A 528 0.24 24.74 19.81
N THR A 529 0.95 24.78 20.97
CA THR A 529 2.05 25.74 21.21
C THR A 529 3.37 25.10 21.59
N SER A 530 3.48 23.77 21.63
CA SER A 530 4.64 23.05 22.19
C SER A 530 5.98 23.29 21.48
N SER A 531 5.96 23.64 20.19
CA SER A 531 7.16 23.81 19.34
C SER A 531 7.44 25.27 18.95
N LEU A 532 6.78 26.24 19.58
CA LEU A 532 6.83 27.66 19.19
C LEU A 532 7.78 28.47 20.11
N ASP A 533 8.42 29.48 19.53
CA ASP A 533 9.11 30.52 20.30
C ASP A 533 8.10 31.43 21.03
N SER A 534 8.52 32.09 22.10
CA SER A 534 7.64 32.84 22.99
C SER A 534 6.85 33.98 22.30
N SER A 535 7.39 34.59 21.25
CA SER A 535 6.70 35.63 20.48
C SER A 535 5.57 35.07 19.62
N THR A 536 5.84 33.99 18.90
CA THR A 536 4.87 33.26 18.08
C THR A 536 3.81 32.59 18.95
N GLU A 537 4.21 32.02 20.10
CA GLU A 537 3.27 31.43 21.07
C GLU A 537 2.19 32.42 21.52
N ARG A 538 2.60 33.65 21.87
CA ARG A 538 1.65 34.71 22.29
C ARG A 538 0.63 35.03 21.20
N LEU A 539 1.06 35.05 19.94
CA LEU A 539 0.16 35.30 18.80
C LEU A 539 -0.83 34.12 18.59
N VAL A 540 -0.35 32.90 18.72
CA VAL A 540 -1.20 31.69 18.64
C VAL A 540 -2.20 31.66 19.81
N GLN A 541 -1.76 32.00 21.03
CA GLN A 541 -2.63 32.08 22.20
C GLN A 541 -3.74 33.12 22.01
N GLN A 542 -3.40 34.34 21.54
CA GLN A 542 -4.41 35.36 21.24
C GLN A 542 -5.42 34.93 20.17
N GLY A 543 -4.95 34.19 19.15
CA GLY A 543 -5.81 33.59 18.14
C GLY A 543 -6.79 32.60 18.75
N LEU A 544 -6.29 31.68 19.60
CA LEU A 544 -7.12 30.70 20.30
C LEU A 544 -8.11 31.34 21.26
N GLU A 545 -7.72 32.37 22.04
CA GLU A 545 -8.61 33.11 22.91
C GLU A 545 -9.79 33.74 22.15
N ARG A 546 -9.54 34.32 20.97
CA ARG A 546 -10.60 34.88 20.11
C ARG A 546 -11.56 33.80 19.61
N VAL A 547 -11.04 32.70 19.10
CA VAL A 547 -11.87 31.57 18.62
C VAL A 547 -12.74 31.01 19.73
N LEU A 548 -12.20 30.91 20.95
CA LEU A 548 -12.85 30.30 22.10
C LEU A 548 -13.66 31.32 22.94
N SER A 549 -13.65 32.62 22.60
CA SER A 549 -14.44 33.64 23.30
C SER A 549 -15.95 33.49 23.12
N GLY A 550 -16.41 32.75 22.08
CA GLY A 550 -17.80 32.44 21.82
C GLY A 550 -18.36 31.25 22.61
N PRO A 551 -19.60 30.83 22.31
CA PRO A 551 -20.27 29.71 22.96
C PRO A 551 -19.71 28.32 22.48
N VAL A 552 -18.49 28.28 22.01
CA VAL A 552 -17.82 27.08 21.50
C VAL A 552 -17.35 26.24 22.67
N GLY A 553 -17.77 24.96 22.75
CA GLY A 553 -17.22 23.99 23.68
C GLY A 553 -15.82 23.57 23.28
N ALA A 554 -14.93 23.25 24.24
CA ALA A 554 -13.59 22.83 23.87
C ALA A 554 -12.98 21.81 24.85
N ILE A 555 -12.15 20.91 24.29
CA ILE A 555 -11.23 20.09 25.06
C ILE A 555 -9.79 20.41 24.61
N ILE A 556 -8.93 20.75 25.56
CA ILE A 556 -7.59 21.27 25.28
C ILE A 556 -6.57 20.44 26.05
N VAL A 557 -5.60 19.87 25.34
CA VAL A 557 -4.37 19.33 25.92
C VAL A 557 -3.29 20.39 25.80
N ALA A 558 -2.69 20.79 26.91
CA ALA A 558 -1.57 21.71 26.88
C ALA A 558 -0.43 21.24 27.77
N HIS A 559 0.78 21.42 27.28
CA HIS A 559 2.00 21.26 28.05
C HIS A 559 2.33 22.52 28.89
N ARG A 560 1.85 23.69 28.47
CA ARG A 560 2.08 24.96 29.16
C ARG A 560 0.84 25.38 29.94
N LEU A 561 0.98 25.38 31.26
CA LEU A 561 -0.12 25.73 32.16
C LEU A 561 -0.57 27.20 32.02
N SER A 562 0.34 28.09 31.62
CA SER A 562 0.00 29.49 31.35
C SER A 562 -1.06 29.66 30.25
N THR A 563 -1.01 28.84 29.20
CA THR A 563 -1.96 28.90 28.07
C THR A 563 -3.37 28.47 28.51
N VAL A 564 -3.49 27.38 29.27
CA VAL A 564 -4.81 26.89 29.69
C VAL A 564 -5.44 27.75 30.79
N ARG A 565 -4.61 28.46 31.59
CA ARG A 565 -5.10 29.38 32.65
C ARG A 565 -6.01 30.47 32.12
N THR A 566 -5.70 31.00 30.94
CA THR A 566 -6.45 32.13 30.34
C THR A 566 -7.66 31.67 29.54
N ILE A 567 -7.61 30.46 28.98
CA ILE A 567 -8.59 29.96 28.01
C ILE A 567 -9.65 29.06 28.67
N CYS A 568 -9.24 28.21 29.62
CA CYS A 568 -10.08 27.18 30.18
C CYS A 568 -10.79 27.61 31.46
N ASN A 569 -12.00 27.09 31.65
CA ASN A 569 -12.82 27.35 32.84
C ASN A 569 -13.05 26.09 33.71
N ARG A 570 -12.45 24.95 33.30
CA ARG A 570 -12.43 23.71 34.04
C ARG A 570 -11.17 22.90 33.71
N PHE A 571 -10.62 22.23 34.68
CA PHE A 571 -9.34 21.55 34.60
C PHE A 571 -9.48 20.13 35.17
N ILE A 572 -9.03 19.14 34.41
CA ILE A 572 -9.02 17.73 34.78
C ILE A 572 -7.59 17.21 34.76
N VAL A 573 -7.15 16.65 35.88
CA VAL A 573 -5.82 16.08 36.01
C VAL A 573 -5.86 14.56 35.87
N LEU A 574 -5.03 14.06 34.94
CA LEU A 574 -4.85 12.63 34.71
C LEU A 574 -3.51 12.16 35.29
N ARG A 575 -3.55 11.07 36.01
CA ARG A 575 -2.35 10.34 36.47
C ARG A 575 -1.99 9.21 35.48
N PRO A 576 -0.72 8.77 35.44
CA PRO A 576 -0.33 7.62 34.66
C PRO A 576 -1.10 6.37 35.08
N LEU A 577 -1.38 5.48 34.12
CA LEU A 577 -2.13 4.26 34.38
C LEU A 577 -1.45 3.35 35.42
N GLU A 578 -0.10 3.37 35.48
CA GLU A 578 0.72 2.59 36.41
C GLU A 578 0.48 2.99 37.88
N GLU A 579 0.03 4.21 38.13
CA GLU A 579 -0.30 4.74 39.46
C GLU A 579 -1.77 4.48 39.85
N VAL A 580 -2.56 3.80 38.98
CA VAL A 580 -3.99 3.55 39.21
C VAL A 580 -4.22 2.12 39.68
N GLU A 581 -4.85 1.95 40.83
CA GLU A 581 -5.26 0.64 41.34
C GLU A 581 -6.28 -0.04 40.42
N LEU A 582 -6.32 -1.37 40.45
CA LEU A 582 -7.30 -2.14 39.68
C LEU A 582 -8.75 -1.72 40.07
N GLY A 583 -9.50 -1.23 39.05
CA GLY A 583 -10.86 -0.70 39.25
C GLY A 583 -10.93 0.80 39.58
N GLY A 584 -9.79 1.49 39.74
CA GLY A 584 -9.74 2.94 39.94
C GLY A 584 -9.82 3.75 38.66
N SER A 585 -10.04 5.07 38.79
CA SER A 585 -10.03 6.04 37.71
C SER A 585 -8.65 6.72 37.56
N GLN A 586 -8.24 7.01 36.29
CA GLN A 586 -7.08 7.84 36.02
C GLN A 586 -7.32 9.34 36.31
N ILE A 587 -8.58 9.76 36.45
CA ILE A 587 -8.86 11.13 36.86
C ILE A 587 -8.46 11.27 38.33
N GLU A 588 -7.41 12.07 38.58
CA GLU A 588 -6.90 12.33 39.93
C GLU A 588 -7.68 13.44 40.61
N ALA A 589 -7.92 14.51 39.90
CA ALA A 589 -8.59 15.69 40.43
C ALA A 589 -9.29 16.48 39.30
N GLU A 590 -10.30 17.24 39.72
CA GLU A 590 -11.05 18.15 38.87
C GLU A 590 -11.34 19.43 39.64
N ALA A 591 -11.12 20.60 39.00
CA ALA A 591 -11.38 21.90 39.60
C ALA A 591 -11.71 22.97 38.56
N ARG A 592 -12.21 24.10 39.00
CA ARG A 592 -12.49 25.27 38.16
C ARG A 592 -11.35 26.26 38.11
N THR A 593 -10.39 26.18 39.02
CA THR A 593 -9.20 27.05 39.05
C THR A 593 -7.94 26.20 39.22
N LEU A 594 -6.79 26.75 38.78
CA LEU A 594 -5.50 26.10 38.95
C LEU A 594 -5.05 26.13 40.40
N GLU A 595 -5.43 27.14 41.15
CA GLU A 595 -5.16 27.29 42.58
C GLU A 595 -5.84 26.17 43.39
N GLU A 596 -7.07 25.80 43.09
CA GLU A 596 -7.74 24.63 43.66
C GLU A 596 -7.01 23.34 43.36
N LEU A 597 -6.61 23.15 42.05
CA LEU A 597 -5.85 21.97 41.66
C LEU A 597 -4.52 21.82 42.38
N TYR A 598 -3.84 22.94 42.63
CA TYR A 598 -2.55 22.94 43.36
C TYR A 598 -2.71 22.37 44.77
N VAL A 599 -3.85 22.60 45.40
CA VAL A 599 -4.15 22.07 46.72
C VAL A 599 -4.49 20.59 46.68
N ILE A 600 -5.34 20.16 45.72
CA ILE A 600 -5.96 18.82 45.74
C ILE A 600 -5.20 17.77 44.92
N SER A 601 -4.35 18.17 43.94
CA SER A 601 -3.67 17.24 43.07
C SER A 601 -2.13 17.27 43.26
N PRO A 602 -1.55 16.19 43.81
CA PRO A 602 -0.11 16.03 43.89
C PRO A 602 0.58 16.04 42.53
N THR A 603 -0.05 15.45 41.51
CA THR A 603 0.49 15.44 40.12
C THR A 603 0.50 16.83 39.53
N PHE A 604 -0.57 17.61 39.72
CA PHE A 604 -0.62 18.99 39.22
C PHE A 604 0.41 19.87 39.96
N ARG A 605 0.56 19.72 41.27
CA ARG A 605 1.53 20.49 42.06
C ARG A 605 2.93 20.29 41.51
N ARG A 606 3.38 19.05 41.29
CA ARG A 606 4.67 18.75 40.68
C ARG A 606 4.83 19.43 39.31
N LEU A 607 3.84 19.37 38.46
CA LEU A 607 3.88 19.99 37.13
C LEU A 607 3.92 21.53 37.19
N ALA A 608 3.20 22.14 38.12
CA ALA A 608 3.19 23.59 38.31
C ALA A 608 4.55 24.09 38.86
N ASP A 609 5.12 23.39 39.83
CA ASP A 609 6.45 23.69 40.41
C ASP A 609 7.54 23.56 39.32
N ASP A 610 7.52 22.50 38.52
CA ASP A 610 8.45 22.27 37.40
C ASP A 610 8.38 23.38 36.34
N GLN A 611 7.20 23.97 36.12
CA GLN A 611 6.99 25.08 35.20
C GLN A 611 7.15 26.45 35.81
N HIS A 612 7.50 26.56 37.08
CA HIS A 612 7.63 27.81 37.85
C HIS A 612 6.36 28.69 37.73
N LEU A 613 5.20 28.06 37.77
CA LEU A 613 3.93 28.76 37.65
C LEU A 613 3.62 29.49 38.95
N ALA A 614 3.54 30.82 38.89
CA ALA A 614 3.09 31.62 40.02
C ALA A 614 1.56 31.48 40.14
N LEU A 615 1.08 30.74 41.13
CA LEU A 615 -0.31 30.50 41.46
C LEU A 615 -0.76 31.39 42.61
#